data_c85552e6d7e7090afc2170d71174fcca
#
_entry.id   c85552e6d7e7090afc2170d71174fcca
#
_cell.length_a   1.000
_cell.length_b   1.000
_cell.length_c   1.000
_cell.angle_alpha   90.00
_cell.angle_beta   90.00
_cell.angle_gamma   90.00
#
_symmetry.space_group_name_H-M   'P 1'
#
loop_
_entity.id
_entity.type
_entity.pdbx_description
1 polymer ?
#
loop_
_entity_poly.entity_id
_entity_poly.type
_entity_poly.pdbx_seq_one_letter_code
_entity_poly.pdbx_strand_id
1 'polypeptide(L)'
;NKNVGQIARRKCKIKFIIVEDEKKYQDIYKNIIDKIMFKNDNNYEIQVYERYTPKLKSVIKDPTDTKIYIMDIEIQGDKSGLDIAREVRKDDWDSEILFITNHDKMYDTVYESLFKVFCFIRKFHNLENNLTKKLSLIVNRKFDNRKFFYSNGQSDLQIFVKDIIYIYRETTSRKLIIKTTRGEYAINMTLQDALTKLDDRFRQVHRACIVNNDYVQEYNWSQGYFTLSTGEKVDMCSKNFRKSKGEINE
;
A
#
# COMPACT_ATOMS: atom_id res chain seq x y z
N ASN A 1 -36.55 -18.98 15.75
CA ASN A 1 -35.48 -18.28 16.52
C ASN A 1 -34.15 -18.67 15.95
N LYS A 2 -33.62 -17.86 15.04
CA LYS A 2 -32.26 -17.98 14.55
C LYS A 2 -31.61 -16.61 14.77
N ASN A 3 -30.80 -16.52 15.81
CA ASN A 3 -29.82 -15.45 15.99
C ASN A 3 -28.78 -15.58 14.87
N VAL A 4 -28.93 -14.79 13.81
CA VAL A 4 -27.87 -14.52 12.87
C VAL A 4 -27.01 -13.46 13.55
N GLY A 5 -25.89 -13.91 14.12
CA GLY A 5 -24.92 -13.06 14.76
C GLY A 5 -24.45 -11.96 13.78
N GLN A 6 -24.77 -10.72 14.10
CA GLN A 6 -24.11 -9.56 13.51
C GLN A 6 -22.63 -9.64 13.89
N ILE A 7 -21.80 -10.11 12.97
CA ILE A 7 -20.37 -9.91 13.03
C ILE A 7 -20.19 -8.39 12.81
N ALA A 8 -20.12 -7.64 13.89
CA ALA A 8 -19.74 -6.23 13.87
C ALA A 8 -18.39 -6.16 13.15
N ARG A 9 -18.38 -5.61 11.93
CA ARG A 9 -17.16 -5.30 11.20
C ARG A 9 -16.36 -4.36 12.09
N ARG A 10 -15.30 -4.86 12.75
CA ARG A 10 -14.32 -3.99 13.40
C ARG A 10 -13.85 -3.01 12.32
N LYS A 11 -14.16 -1.72 12.45
CA LYS A 11 -13.56 -0.67 11.62
C LYS A 11 -12.06 -0.83 11.78
N CYS A 12 -11.35 -1.08 10.70
CA CYS A 12 -9.90 -1.22 10.71
C CYS A 12 -9.29 0.06 11.30
N LYS A 13 -8.57 -0.07 12.40
CA LYS A 13 -7.93 1.05 13.09
C LYS A 13 -6.55 1.26 12.48
N ILE A 14 -6.21 2.50 12.18
CA ILE A 14 -4.84 2.86 11.75
C ILE A 14 -4.01 3.19 12.98
N LYS A 15 -2.83 2.61 13.08
CA LYS A 15 -1.81 3.03 14.04
C LYS A 15 -0.68 3.76 13.32
N PHE A 16 -0.52 5.04 13.59
CA PHE A 16 0.66 5.80 13.20
C PHE A 16 1.72 5.64 14.28
N ILE A 17 2.85 5.06 13.90
CA ILE A 17 3.97 4.82 14.81
C ILE A 17 5.08 5.82 14.45
N ILE A 18 5.27 6.82 15.29
CA ILE A 18 6.32 7.83 15.13
C ILE A 18 7.52 7.39 15.96
N VAL A 19 8.69 7.30 15.34
CA VAL A 19 9.97 7.05 16.00
C VAL A 19 10.89 8.23 15.73
N GLU A 20 10.97 9.16 16.70
CA GLU A 20 11.63 10.46 16.57
C GLU A 20 11.99 10.95 17.96
N ASP A 21 13.21 11.36 18.20
CA ASP A 21 13.67 11.85 19.51
C ASP A 21 13.47 13.36 19.71
N GLU A 22 13.39 14.13 18.62
CA GLU A 22 13.15 15.57 18.68
C GLU A 22 11.68 15.93 18.80
N LYS A 23 11.27 16.50 19.91
CA LYS A 23 9.89 16.92 20.20
C LYS A 23 9.25 17.79 19.12
N LYS A 24 10.03 18.71 18.56
CA LYS A 24 9.59 19.60 17.49
C LYS A 24 9.04 18.83 16.30
N TYR A 25 9.75 17.80 15.84
CA TYR A 25 9.31 16.99 14.69
C TYR A 25 8.17 16.07 15.04
N GLN A 26 8.15 15.51 16.27
CA GLN A 26 7.00 14.73 16.75
C GLN A 26 5.69 15.52 16.63
N ASP A 27 5.71 16.80 17.04
CA ASP A 27 4.52 17.65 17.02
C ASP A 27 4.12 18.05 15.59
N ILE A 28 5.08 18.29 14.70
CA ILE A 28 4.82 18.49 13.27
C ILE A 28 4.12 17.27 12.66
N TYR A 29 4.65 16.06 12.90
CA TYR A 29 4.08 14.83 12.34
C TYR A 29 2.66 14.57 12.86
N LYS A 30 2.41 14.74 14.15
CA LYS A 30 1.08 14.63 14.74
C LYS A 30 0.08 15.58 14.08
N ASN A 31 0.45 16.85 13.96
CA ASN A 31 -0.42 17.87 13.36
C ASN A 31 -0.78 17.53 11.90
N ILE A 32 0.17 16.97 11.14
CA ILE A 32 -0.07 16.55 9.76
C ILE A 32 -1.02 15.34 9.73
N ILE A 33 -0.78 14.35 10.59
CA ILE A 33 -1.65 13.16 10.69
C ILE A 33 -3.07 13.58 11.05
N ASP A 34 -3.24 14.41 12.08
CA ASP A 34 -4.56 14.88 12.53
C ASP A 34 -5.29 15.63 11.42
N LYS A 35 -4.62 16.52 10.68
CA LYS A 35 -5.20 17.22 9.52
C LYS A 35 -5.65 16.27 8.39
N ILE A 36 -4.89 15.21 8.12
CA ILE A 36 -5.23 14.23 7.10
C ILE A 36 -6.41 13.38 7.59
N MET A 37 -6.35 12.91 8.83
CA MET A 37 -7.35 12.01 9.39
C MET A 37 -8.68 12.71 9.70
N PHE A 38 -8.67 13.99 9.98
CA PHE A 38 -9.90 14.81 10.13
C PHE A 38 -10.79 14.77 8.88
N LYS A 39 -10.18 14.60 7.70
CA LYS A 39 -10.91 14.48 6.41
C LYS A 39 -11.36 13.04 6.12
N ASN A 40 -10.98 12.08 6.95
CA ASN A 40 -11.24 10.66 6.77
C ASN A 40 -12.00 10.12 7.98
N ASP A 41 -13.11 9.46 7.75
CA ASP A 41 -14.03 8.91 8.77
C ASP A 41 -13.50 7.61 9.42
N ASN A 42 -12.17 7.46 9.52
CA ASN A 42 -11.53 6.24 10.03
C ASN A 42 -10.96 6.48 11.44
N ASN A 43 -11.10 5.47 12.31
CA ASN A 43 -10.47 5.49 13.60
C ASN A 43 -8.96 5.35 13.47
N TYR A 44 -8.21 6.20 14.16
CA TYR A 44 -6.76 6.15 14.19
C TYR A 44 -6.20 6.33 15.60
N GLU A 45 -4.94 6.01 15.75
CA GLU A 45 -4.16 6.20 16.97
C GLU A 45 -2.75 6.64 16.59
N ILE A 46 -2.18 7.59 17.31
CA ILE A 46 -0.80 8.03 17.16
C ILE A 46 -0.02 7.57 18.37
N GLN A 47 1.03 6.80 18.15
CA GLN A 47 1.97 6.39 19.19
C GLN A 47 3.35 6.96 18.86
N VAL A 48 4.01 7.54 19.86
CA VAL A 48 5.33 8.19 19.71
C VAL A 48 6.35 7.48 20.58
N TYR A 49 7.50 7.22 19.99
CA TYR A 49 8.66 6.60 20.63
C TYR A 49 9.91 7.41 20.31
N GLU A 50 10.66 7.78 21.33
CA GLU A 50 11.93 8.51 21.17
C GLU A 50 13.09 7.57 20.83
N ARG A 51 12.92 6.27 21.11
CA ARG A 51 13.91 5.22 20.90
C ARG A 51 13.25 3.85 20.84
N TYR A 52 14.02 2.83 20.50
CA TYR A 52 13.56 1.44 20.57
C TYR A 52 13.25 1.03 21.99
N THR A 53 12.06 0.52 22.26
CA THR A 53 11.58 0.11 23.57
C THR A 53 10.91 -1.27 23.52
N PRO A 54 10.80 -2.00 24.65
CA PRO A 54 9.99 -3.22 24.69
C PRO A 54 8.53 -3.01 24.28
N LYS A 55 7.98 -1.83 24.57
CA LYS A 55 6.62 -1.44 24.12
C LYS A 55 6.53 -1.32 22.61
N LEU A 56 7.49 -0.66 21.97
CA LEU A 56 7.55 -0.58 20.49
C LEU A 56 7.69 -1.98 19.88
N LYS A 57 8.55 -2.82 20.43
CA LYS A 57 8.69 -4.23 20.00
C LYS A 57 7.37 -4.99 20.07
N SER A 58 6.59 -4.80 21.13
CA SER A 58 5.26 -5.42 21.26
C SER A 58 4.29 -4.93 20.19
N VAL A 59 4.31 -3.63 19.89
CA VAL A 59 3.47 -3.04 18.84
C VAL A 59 3.85 -3.54 17.44
N ILE A 60 5.14 -3.71 17.17
CA ILE A 60 5.64 -4.27 15.90
C ILE A 60 5.06 -5.68 15.68
N LYS A 61 5.08 -6.51 16.72
CA LYS A 61 4.62 -7.91 16.66
C LYS A 61 3.09 -8.09 16.63
N ASP A 62 2.33 -7.06 16.94
CA ASP A 62 0.86 -7.12 16.92
C ASP A 62 0.33 -7.10 15.47
N PRO A 63 -0.30 -8.18 14.98
CA PRO A 63 -0.79 -8.24 13.60
C PRO A 63 -2.18 -7.61 13.41
N THR A 64 -2.81 -7.09 14.46
CA THR A 64 -4.24 -6.79 14.48
C THR A 64 -4.62 -5.50 13.75
N ASP A 65 -3.72 -4.52 13.66
CA ASP A 65 -3.98 -3.20 13.11
C ASP A 65 -3.09 -2.88 11.91
N THR A 66 -3.61 -2.05 11.02
CA THR A 66 -2.80 -1.47 9.94
C THR A 66 -1.86 -0.41 10.51
N LYS A 67 -0.55 -0.59 10.36
CA LYS A 67 0.45 0.35 10.87
C LYS A 67 1.09 1.15 9.76
N ILE A 68 1.42 2.40 10.07
CA ILE A 68 2.21 3.31 9.24
C ILE A 68 3.32 3.84 10.13
N TYR A 69 4.55 3.54 9.79
CA TYR A 69 5.72 3.96 10.53
C TYR A 69 6.30 5.23 9.91
N ILE A 70 6.56 6.23 10.75
CA ILE A 70 7.27 7.47 10.43
C ILE A 70 8.50 7.49 11.31
N MET A 71 9.68 7.32 10.72
CA MET A 71 10.90 7.10 11.47
C MET A 71 12.01 8.06 11.05
N ASP A 72 12.69 8.65 12.02
CA ASP A 72 14.04 9.15 11.74
C ASP A 72 15.02 7.99 11.65
N ILE A 73 16.03 8.13 10.84
CA ILE A 73 17.15 7.18 10.74
C ILE A 73 18.08 7.34 11.93
N GLU A 74 18.36 8.59 12.32
CA GLU A 74 19.20 8.92 13.47
C GLU A 74 18.34 9.24 14.68
N ILE A 75 18.24 8.29 15.57
CA ILE A 75 17.56 8.41 16.86
C ILE A 75 18.52 8.04 17.98
N GLN A 76 18.29 8.61 19.17
CA GLN A 76 19.06 8.27 20.35
C GLN A 76 18.76 6.82 20.81
N GLY A 77 19.80 6.09 21.22
CA GLY A 77 19.68 4.75 21.80
C GLY A 77 20.51 3.69 21.11
N ASP A 78 20.24 2.44 21.44
CA ASP A 78 21.03 1.28 20.98
C ASP A 78 20.71 0.84 19.53
N LYS A 79 19.62 1.35 18.97
CA LYS A 79 19.17 1.02 17.59
C LYS A 79 18.87 2.27 16.80
N SER A 80 19.37 2.33 15.59
CA SER A 80 18.99 3.33 14.59
C SER A 80 17.58 3.06 14.04
N GLY A 81 17.00 4.04 13.34
CA GLY A 81 15.73 3.83 12.63
C GLY A 81 15.81 2.71 11.59
N LEU A 82 16.98 2.50 10.98
CA LEU A 82 17.19 1.37 10.05
C LEU A 82 17.13 0.02 10.76
N ASP A 83 17.71 -0.08 11.96
CA ASP A 83 17.65 -1.31 12.75
C ASP A 83 16.22 -1.63 13.17
N ILE A 84 15.45 -0.60 13.54
CA ILE A 84 14.02 -0.74 13.84
C ILE A 84 13.24 -1.19 12.61
N ALA A 85 13.51 -0.63 11.43
CA ALA A 85 12.88 -1.05 10.19
C ALA A 85 13.17 -2.52 9.84
N ARG A 86 14.39 -3.01 10.12
CA ARG A 86 14.72 -4.45 10.00
C ARG A 86 13.85 -5.30 10.92
N GLU A 87 13.66 -4.87 12.16
CA GLU A 87 12.78 -5.58 13.11
C GLU A 87 11.32 -5.56 12.64
N VAL A 88 10.84 -4.42 12.12
CA VAL A 88 9.50 -4.32 11.54
C VAL A 88 9.33 -5.33 10.41
N ARG A 89 10.29 -5.44 9.49
CA ARG A 89 10.17 -6.34 8.32
C ARG A 89 10.23 -7.83 8.64
N LYS A 90 10.72 -8.21 9.82
CA LYS A 90 10.65 -9.61 10.30
C LYS A 90 9.23 -10.02 10.66
N ASP A 91 8.49 -9.13 11.31
CA ASP A 91 7.19 -9.45 11.92
C ASP A 91 6.01 -8.75 11.19
N ASP A 92 6.25 -7.67 10.42
CA ASP A 92 5.23 -6.85 9.77
C ASP A 92 5.71 -6.37 8.38
N TRP A 93 5.48 -7.21 7.38
CA TRP A 93 5.89 -6.92 6.01
C TRP A 93 4.96 -5.93 5.29
N ASP A 94 3.68 -5.87 5.68
CA ASP A 94 2.64 -5.12 4.94
C ASP A 94 2.46 -3.66 5.39
N SER A 95 3.05 -3.29 6.50
CA SER A 95 3.03 -1.90 6.98
C SER A 95 3.89 -0.99 6.13
N GLU A 96 3.47 0.26 6.00
CA GLU A 96 4.24 1.29 5.30
C GLU A 96 5.29 1.89 6.22
N ILE A 97 6.50 2.10 5.68
CA ILE A 97 7.60 2.78 6.38
C ILE A 97 7.97 4.03 5.59
N LEU A 98 7.94 5.18 6.25
CA LEU A 98 8.45 6.45 5.76
C LEU A 98 9.65 6.83 6.60
N PHE A 99 10.80 7.07 5.97
CA PHE A 99 11.94 7.66 6.64
C PHE A 99 11.94 9.17 6.47
N ILE A 100 12.16 9.88 7.56
CA ILE A 100 12.31 11.33 7.58
C ILE A 100 13.66 11.64 8.23
N THR A 101 14.63 12.12 7.44
CA THR A 101 16.00 12.29 7.90
C THR A 101 16.69 13.48 7.24
N ASN A 102 17.77 13.91 7.84
CA ASN A 102 18.65 14.94 7.30
C ASN A 102 19.83 14.36 6.52
N HIS A 103 20.04 13.04 6.55
CA HIS A 103 21.25 12.39 6.02
C HIS A 103 21.05 11.85 4.61
N ASP A 104 21.55 12.59 3.61
CA ASP A 104 21.48 12.21 2.19
C ASP A 104 22.28 10.94 1.86
N LYS A 105 23.35 10.67 2.58
CA LYS A 105 24.26 9.54 2.31
C LYS A 105 23.66 8.17 2.67
N MET A 106 22.53 8.12 3.37
CA MET A 106 21.91 6.87 3.80
C MET A 106 20.91 6.30 2.78
N TYR A 107 20.62 7.05 1.70
CA TYR A 107 19.67 6.57 0.67
C TYR A 107 20.16 5.29 0.02
N ASP A 108 21.45 5.22 -0.36
CA ASP A 108 22.02 4.04 -1.02
C ASP A 108 21.98 2.80 -0.11
N THR A 109 22.34 2.95 1.16
CA THR A 109 22.31 1.86 2.15
C THR A 109 20.92 1.27 2.32
N VAL A 110 19.87 2.07 2.19
CA VAL A 110 18.50 1.60 2.36
C VAL A 110 17.99 0.94 1.09
N TYR A 111 18.33 1.44 -0.08
CA TYR A 111 18.01 0.78 -1.36
C TYR A 111 18.65 -0.61 -1.46
N GLU A 112 19.88 -0.77 -0.96
CA GLU A 112 20.58 -2.05 -0.92
C GLU A 112 20.01 -3.02 0.13
N SER A 113 19.29 -2.51 1.14
CA SER A 113 18.88 -3.29 2.32
C SER A 113 17.55 -4.03 2.16
N LEU A 114 16.95 -4.14 0.96
CA LEU A 114 15.71 -4.87 0.65
C LEU A 114 14.50 -4.50 1.53
N PHE A 115 14.50 -3.29 2.12
CA PHE A 115 13.33 -2.82 2.86
C PHE A 115 12.25 -2.36 1.87
N LYS A 116 11.04 -2.86 2.05
CA LYS A 116 9.85 -2.25 1.47
C LYS A 116 9.61 -0.89 2.14
N VAL A 117 10.32 0.15 1.69
CA VAL A 117 10.17 1.52 2.17
C VAL A 117 9.28 2.29 1.21
N PHE A 118 8.27 2.96 1.74
CA PHE A 118 7.37 3.75 0.90
C PHE A 118 8.08 4.98 0.32
N CYS A 119 8.80 5.72 1.16
CA CYS A 119 9.60 6.87 0.70
C CYS A 119 10.57 7.38 1.77
N PHE A 120 11.48 8.25 1.29
CA PHE A 120 12.34 9.11 2.10
C PHE A 120 11.90 10.55 1.97
N ILE A 121 11.94 11.30 3.06
CA ILE A 121 11.63 12.72 3.13
C ILE A 121 12.78 13.43 3.87
N ARG A 122 13.26 14.55 3.30
CA ARG A 122 14.27 15.37 3.95
C ARG A 122 13.63 16.31 4.96
N LYS A 123 14.16 16.38 6.19
CA LYS A 123 13.64 17.26 7.25
C LYS A 123 13.72 18.74 6.86
N PHE A 124 14.77 19.16 6.12
CA PHE A 124 15.00 20.56 5.78
C PHE A 124 14.39 21.04 4.46
N HIS A 125 13.79 20.16 3.68
CA HIS A 125 13.27 20.53 2.37
C HIS A 125 11.77 20.26 2.25
N ASN A 126 10.96 21.30 2.47
CA ASN A 126 9.50 21.26 2.27
C ASN A 126 8.82 20.07 2.97
N LEU A 127 9.26 19.77 4.21
CA LEU A 127 8.88 18.62 5.01
C LEU A 127 7.36 18.45 5.10
N GLU A 128 6.66 19.50 5.50
CA GLU A 128 5.20 19.42 5.74
C GLU A 128 4.43 19.05 4.48
N ASN A 129 4.73 19.68 3.34
CA ASN A 129 4.07 19.37 2.08
C ASN A 129 4.39 17.96 1.59
N ASN A 130 5.67 17.56 1.67
CA ASN A 130 6.10 16.23 1.24
C ASN A 130 5.45 15.15 2.10
N LEU A 131 5.48 15.30 3.42
CA LEU A 131 4.87 14.35 4.34
C LEU A 131 3.34 14.29 4.16
N THR A 132 2.69 15.45 4.03
CA THR A 132 1.23 15.51 3.78
C THR A 132 0.86 14.76 2.50
N LYS A 133 1.56 15.00 1.39
CA LYS A 133 1.31 14.31 0.12
C LYS A 133 1.49 12.79 0.24
N LYS A 134 2.58 12.35 0.85
CA LYS A 134 2.91 10.92 0.97
C LYS A 134 1.96 10.19 1.94
N LEU A 135 1.67 10.77 3.09
CA LEU A 135 0.70 10.19 4.03
C LEU A 135 -0.72 10.16 3.48
N SER A 136 -1.16 11.24 2.82
CA SER A 136 -2.47 11.25 2.15
C SER A 136 -2.58 10.15 1.11
N LEU A 137 -1.52 9.91 0.33
CA LEU A 137 -1.50 8.83 -0.65
C LEU A 137 -1.63 7.45 0.01
N ILE A 138 -0.89 7.19 1.10
CA ILE A 138 -0.98 5.93 1.85
C ILE A 138 -2.38 5.74 2.44
N VAL A 139 -2.89 6.76 3.14
CA VAL A 139 -4.20 6.72 3.79
C VAL A 139 -5.30 6.48 2.75
N ASN A 140 -5.28 7.22 1.64
CA ASN A 140 -6.26 7.05 0.58
C ASN A 140 -6.20 5.64 -0.05
N ARG A 141 -5.01 5.09 -0.29
CA ARG A 141 -4.84 3.73 -0.84
C ARG A 141 -5.32 2.65 0.13
N LYS A 142 -4.97 2.75 1.41
CA LYS A 142 -5.36 1.73 2.42
C LYS A 142 -6.84 1.79 2.79
N PHE A 143 -7.43 2.99 2.77
CA PHE A 143 -8.83 3.21 3.16
C PHE A 143 -9.74 3.57 1.99
N ASP A 144 -9.25 3.41 0.78
CA ASP A 144 -10.04 3.59 -0.42
C ASP A 144 -11.24 2.63 -0.41
N ASN A 145 -12.42 3.20 -0.21
CA ASN A 145 -13.70 2.50 -0.26
C ASN A 145 -14.31 2.52 -1.67
N ARG A 146 -13.56 2.96 -2.68
CA ARG A 146 -14.03 2.90 -4.07
C ARG A 146 -14.38 1.48 -4.44
N LYS A 147 -15.50 1.34 -5.12
CA LYS A 147 -15.98 0.05 -5.57
C LYS A 147 -15.99 0.00 -7.10
N PHE A 148 -15.47 -1.07 -7.62
CA PHE A 148 -15.74 -1.50 -8.98
C PHE A 148 -17.18 -1.99 -9.03
N PHE A 149 -17.99 -1.41 -9.89
CA PHE A 149 -19.40 -1.75 -10.03
C PHE A 149 -19.66 -2.37 -11.39
N TYR A 150 -20.34 -3.50 -11.40
CA TYR A 150 -20.81 -4.17 -12.60
C TYR A 150 -22.22 -4.68 -12.39
N SER A 151 -23.11 -4.45 -13.37
CA SER A 151 -24.47 -4.99 -13.40
C SER A 151 -24.72 -5.64 -14.76
N ASN A 152 -25.39 -6.76 -14.77
CA ASN A 152 -25.87 -7.45 -15.98
C ASN A 152 -27.39 -7.43 -16.11
N GLY A 153 -28.09 -6.65 -15.29
CA GLY A 153 -29.54 -6.56 -15.25
C GLY A 153 -30.21 -7.67 -14.42
N GLN A 154 -29.48 -8.71 -14.03
CA GLN A 154 -29.95 -9.79 -13.16
C GLN A 154 -29.27 -9.79 -11.79
N SER A 155 -28.04 -9.31 -11.75
CA SER A 155 -27.24 -9.22 -10.53
C SER A 155 -26.30 -8.03 -10.57
N ASP A 156 -26.06 -7.48 -9.38
CA ASP A 156 -25.12 -6.40 -9.16
C ASP A 156 -23.88 -6.93 -8.41
N LEU A 157 -22.72 -6.68 -8.98
CA LEU A 157 -21.43 -7.00 -8.39
C LEU A 157 -20.75 -5.72 -7.92
N GLN A 158 -20.34 -5.70 -6.66
CA GLN A 158 -19.58 -4.63 -6.05
C GLN A 158 -18.31 -5.18 -5.42
N ILE A 159 -17.15 -4.76 -5.91
CA ILE A 159 -15.83 -5.17 -5.40
C ILE A 159 -15.07 -3.92 -4.98
N PHE A 160 -14.49 -3.92 -3.78
CA PHE A 160 -13.57 -2.84 -3.42
C PHE A 160 -12.37 -2.86 -4.38
N VAL A 161 -12.07 -1.72 -4.99
CA VAL A 161 -10.98 -1.61 -5.97
C VAL A 161 -9.65 -2.06 -5.38
N LYS A 162 -9.41 -1.77 -4.09
CA LYS A 162 -8.22 -2.21 -3.36
C LYS A 162 -8.09 -3.74 -3.23
N ASP A 163 -9.20 -4.49 -3.30
CA ASP A 163 -9.18 -5.95 -3.19
C ASP A 163 -8.91 -6.64 -4.55
N ILE A 164 -8.93 -5.88 -5.65
CA ILE A 164 -8.66 -6.43 -6.99
C ILE A 164 -7.15 -6.59 -7.18
N ILE A 165 -6.71 -7.82 -7.47
CA ILE A 165 -5.31 -8.18 -7.70
C ILE A 165 -4.97 -8.01 -9.18
N TYR A 166 -5.70 -8.68 -10.07
CA TYR A 166 -5.61 -8.51 -11.52
C TYR A 166 -6.91 -8.90 -12.22
N ILE A 167 -7.06 -8.45 -13.45
CA ILE A 167 -8.20 -8.75 -14.31
C ILE A 167 -7.67 -9.32 -15.60
N TYR A 168 -8.20 -10.46 -16.03
CA TYR A 168 -7.78 -11.05 -17.29
C TYR A 168 -8.95 -11.55 -18.11
N ARG A 169 -8.74 -11.63 -19.43
CA ARG A 169 -9.70 -12.20 -20.34
C ARG A 169 -9.47 -13.70 -20.50
N GLU A 170 -10.43 -14.49 -20.09
CA GLU A 170 -10.39 -15.92 -20.26
C GLU A 170 -10.67 -16.29 -21.72
N THR A 171 -9.85 -17.20 -22.29
CA THR A 171 -9.91 -17.57 -23.70
C THR A 171 -11.17 -18.39 -24.02
N THR A 172 -11.57 -19.27 -23.15
CA THR A 172 -12.69 -20.23 -23.38
C THR A 172 -14.05 -19.53 -23.30
N SER A 173 -14.32 -18.84 -22.20
CA SER A 173 -15.61 -18.16 -21.99
C SER A 173 -15.70 -16.79 -22.61
N ARG A 174 -14.54 -16.20 -22.99
CA ARG A 174 -14.38 -14.81 -23.43
C ARG A 174 -14.81 -13.76 -22.39
N LYS A 175 -15.08 -14.17 -21.15
CA LYS A 175 -15.41 -13.29 -20.02
C LYS A 175 -14.15 -12.66 -19.44
N LEU A 176 -14.33 -11.54 -18.74
CA LEU A 176 -13.29 -11.03 -17.85
C LEU A 176 -13.41 -11.74 -16.51
N ILE A 177 -12.28 -12.22 -16.02
CA ILE A 177 -12.14 -12.76 -14.69
C ILE A 177 -11.45 -11.70 -13.83
N ILE A 178 -12.12 -11.30 -12.75
CA ILE A 178 -11.57 -10.38 -11.75
C ILE A 178 -11.06 -11.23 -10.60
N LYS A 179 -9.75 -11.33 -10.44
CA LYS A 179 -9.12 -11.99 -9.30
C LYS A 179 -8.98 -11.00 -8.15
N THR A 180 -9.48 -11.38 -7.00
CA THR A 180 -9.46 -10.56 -5.79
C THR A 180 -8.85 -11.31 -4.62
N THR A 181 -8.60 -10.61 -3.51
CA THR A 181 -8.16 -11.21 -2.25
C THR A 181 -9.17 -12.18 -1.63
N ARG A 182 -10.42 -12.21 -2.14
CA ARG A 182 -11.52 -13.02 -1.58
C ARG A 182 -12.05 -14.08 -2.52
N GLY A 183 -11.62 -14.08 -3.78
CA GLY A 183 -12.09 -15.02 -4.81
C GLY A 183 -12.09 -14.41 -6.21
N GLU A 184 -12.72 -15.12 -7.14
CA GLU A 184 -12.77 -14.75 -8.55
C GLU A 184 -14.20 -14.49 -8.99
N TYR A 185 -14.37 -13.50 -9.87
CA TYR A 185 -15.67 -13.10 -10.41
C TYR A 185 -15.60 -13.03 -11.93
N ALA A 186 -16.50 -13.69 -12.62
CA ALA A 186 -16.61 -13.64 -14.08
C ALA A 186 -17.65 -12.62 -14.50
N ILE A 187 -17.25 -11.65 -15.35
CA ILE A 187 -18.14 -10.60 -15.86
C ILE A 187 -18.10 -10.52 -17.39
N ASN A 188 -19.18 -10.03 -17.98
CA ASN A 188 -19.26 -9.78 -19.43
C ASN A 188 -19.00 -8.30 -19.71
N MET A 189 -17.73 -7.93 -19.86
CA MET A 189 -17.26 -6.57 -20.08
C MET A 189 -15.99 -6.60 -20.95
N THR A 190 -15.68 -5.50 -21.64
CA THR A 190 -14.38 -5.39 -22.30
C THR A 190 -13.28 -5.00 -21.30
N LEU A 191 -12.04 -5.38 -21.62
CA LEU A 191 -10.90 -5.00 -20.77
C LEU A 191 -10.71 -3.48 -20.70
N GLN A 192 -10.98 -2.79 -21.80
CA GLN A 192 -10.88 -1.34 -21.87
C GLN A 192 -11.92 -0.66 -20.96
N ASP A 193 -13.18 -1.13 -20.98
CA ASP A 193 -14.23 -0.58 -20.10
C ASP A 193 -13.91 -0.86 -18.63
N ALA A 194 -13.35 -2.02 -18.31
CA ALA A 194 -12.89 -2.32 -16.96
C ALA A 194 -11.80 -1.34 -16.53
N LEU A 195 -10.82 -1.05 -17.39
CA LEU A 195 -9.73 -0.13 -17.10
C LEU A 195 -10.22 1.30 -16.79
N THR A 196 -11.27 1.78 -17.47
CA THR A 196 -11.85 3.12 -17.20
C THR A 196 -12.50 3.24 -15.82
N LYS A 197 -12.86 2.13 -15.18
CA LYS A 197 -13.46 2.07 -13.84
C LYS A 197 -12.43 1.89 -12.73
N LEU A 198 -11.16 1.74 -13.09
CA LEU A 198 -10.03 1.54 -12.18
C LEU A 198 -9.20 2.83 -12.08
N ASP A 199 -8.25 2.86 -11.17
CA ASP A 199 -7.39 4.01 -10.93
C ASP A 199 -5.93 3.76 -11.36
N ASP A 200 -5.04 4.68 -11.01
CA ASP A 200 -3.61 4.70 -11.35
C ASP A 200 -2.79 3.52 -10.79
N ARG A 201 -3.34 2.76 -9.84
CA ARG A 201 -2.73 1.50 -9.37
C ARG A 201 -2.76 0.42 -10.46
N PHE A 202 -3.69 0.51 -11.40
CA PHE A 202 -3.91 -0.51 -12.40
C PHE A 202 -3.18 -0.22 -13.70
N ARG A 203 -2.44 -1.21 -14.14
CA ARG A 203 -1.67 -1.15 -15.36
C ARG A 203 -2.05 -2.28 -16.31
N GLN A 204 -2.29 -1.95 -17.56
CA GLN A 204 -2.39 -2.99 -18.58
C GLN A 204 -0.99 -3.53 -18.91
N VAL A 205 -0.79 -4.84 -18.74
CA VAL A 205 0.50 -5.52 -18.92
C VAL A 205 0.48 -6.51 -20.09
N HIS A 206 -0.71 -6.81 -20.57
CA HIS A 206 -0.94 -7.68 -21.74
C HIS A 206 -2.24 -7.25 -22.43
N ARG A 207 -2.40 -7.59 -23.72
CA ARG A 207 -3.67 -7.33 -24.46
C ARG A 207 -4.91 -7.90 -23.76
N ALA A 208 -4.73 -8.89 -22.89
CA ALA A 208 -5.77 -9.58 -22.17
C ALA A 208 -5.61 -9.49 -20.63
N CYS A 209 -4.75 -8.61 -20.11
CA CYS A 209 -4.51 -8.54 -18.67
C CYS A 209 -4.23 -7.10 -18.19
N ILE A 210 -4.90 -6.74 -17.09
CA ILE A 210 -4.66 -5.55 -16.26
C ILE A 210 -4.26 -6.05 -14.89
N VAL A 211 -3.23 -5.47 -14.26
CA VAL A 211 -2.78 -5.84 -12.92
C VAL A 211 -2.75 -4.62 -12.00
N ASN A 212 -3.02 -4.83 -10.73
CA ASN A 212 -2.84 -3.84 -9.68
C ASN A 212 -1.38 -3.87 -9.21
N ASN A 213 -0.66 -2.76 -9.42
CA ASN A 213 0.75 -2.62 -9.06
C ASN A 213 1.02 -2.84 -7.56
N ASP A 214 0.03 -2.59 -6.68
CA ASP A 214 0.20 -2.79 -5.24
C ASP A 214 0.42 -4.27 -4.87
N TYR A 215 0.05 -5.20 -5.75
CA TYR A 215 0.23 -6.65 -5.56
C TYR A 215 1.40 -7.24 -6.33
N VAL A 216 2.09 -6.46 -7.17
CA VAL A 216 3.18 -6.98 -8.01
C VAL A 216 4.52 -6.81 -7.30
N GLN A 217 5.26 -7.91 -7.20
CA GLN A 217 6.63 -7.92 -6.70
C GLN A 217 7.63 -7.70 -7.84
N GLU A 218 7.41 -8.32 -9.00
CA GLU A 218 8.33 -8.27 -10.13
C GLU A 218 7.60 -8.34 -11.47
N TYR A 219 8.10 -7.60 -12.46
CA TYR A 219 7.73 -7.74 -13.88
C TYR A 219 8.88 -8.32 -14.68
N ASN A 220 8.71 -9.50 -15.24
CA ASN A 220 9.66 -10.08 -16.19
C ASN A 220 9.15 -9.94 -17.63
N TRP A 221 9.43 -8.78 -18.22
CA TRP A 221 9.00 -8.44 -19.58
C TRP A 221 9.65 -9.30 -20.67
N SER A 222 10.83 -9.87 -20.41
CA SER A 222 11.55 -10.72 -21.34
C SER A 222 10.94 -12.11 -21.44
N GLN A 223 10.51 -12.65 -20.32
CA GLN A 223 9.90 -13.98 -20.21
C GLN A 223 8.37 -13.95 -20.23
N GLY A 224 7.75 -12.76 -20.19
CA GLY A 224 6.31 -12.58 -20.37
C GLY A 224 5.46 -12.87 -19.13
N TYR A 225 5.99 -12.75 -17.93
CA TYR A 225 5.25 -12.95 -16.70
C TYR A 225 5.42 -11.81 -15.69
N PHE A 226 4.57 -11.77 -14.69
CA PHE A 226 4.77 -11.00 -13.44
C PHE A 226 4.59 -11.92 -12.23
N THR A 227 5.26 -11.56 -11.13
CA THR A 227 5.16 -12.28 -9.86
C THR A 227 4.41 -11.41 -8.86
N LEU A 228 3.43 -11.99 -8.19
CA LEU A 228 2.68 -11.33 -7.13
C LEU A 228 3.46 -11.39 -5.80
N SER A 229 3.12 -10.51 -4.87
CA SER A 229 3.67 -10.50 -3.51
C SER A 229 3.42 -11.81 -2.75
N THR A 230 2.44 -12.60 -3.18
CA THR A 230 2.16 -13.95 -2.66
C THR A 230 3.12 -15.03 -3.20
N GLY A 231 4.00 -14.69 -4.14
CA GLY A 231 4.85 -15.63 -4.87
C GLY A 231 4.19 -16.30 -6.09
N GLU A 232 2.91 -16.05 -6.34
CA GLU A 232 2.21 -16.55 -7.53
C GLU A 232 2.78 -15.92 -8.79
N LYS A 233 3.13 -16.75 -9.78
CA LYS A 233 3.60 -16.33 -11.09
C LYS A 233 2.44 -16.33 -12.08
N VAL A 234 2.27 -15.23 -12.82
CA VAL A 234 1.20 -15.05 -13.83
C VAL A 234 1.83 -14.79 -15.19
N ASP A 235 1.66 -15.73 -16.13
CA ASP A 235 2.24 -15.68 -17.48
C ASP A 235 1.40 -14.78 -18.44
N MET A 236 1.18 -13.53 -18.03
CA MET A 236 0.40 -12.53 -18.77
C MET A 236 1.10 -11.17 -18.76
N CYS A 237 2.32 -11.10 -19.30
CA CYS A 237 3.07 -9.88 -19.43
C CYS A 237 3.67 -9.77 -20.84
N SER A 238 3.57 -8.62 -21.50
CA SER A 238 4.05 -8.43 -22.86
C SER A 238 4.94 -7.20 -22.98
N LYS A 239 6.06 -7.32 -23.69
CA LYS A 239 7.00 -6.21 -23.95
C LYS A 239 6.33 -4.99 -24.58
N ASN A 240 5.27 -5.19 -25.36
CA ASN A 240 4.52 -4.11 -26.01
C ASN A 240 3.82 -3.18 -25.00
N PHE A 241 3.59 -3.63 -23.78
CA PHE A 241 2.96 -2.88 -22.68
C PHE A 241 3.95 -2.38 -21.62
N ARG A 242 5.27 -2.58 -21.83
CA ARG A 242 6.30 -2.14 -20.89
C ARG A 242 6.28 -0.64 -20.66
N LYS A 243 6.06 0.15 -21.73
CA LYS A 243 5.87 1.60 -21.65
C LYS A 243 4.39 1.89 -21.56
N SER A 244 3.84 2.15 -20.38
CA SER A 244 2.51 2.74 -20.27
C SER A 244 2.55 4.17 -20.78
N LYS A 245 1.50 4.60 -21.47
CA LYS A 245 1.31 5.99 -21.88
C LYS A 245 1.30 6.85 -20.61
N GLY A 246 2.40 7.53 -20.30
CA GLY A 246 2.50 8.43 -19.15
C GLY A 246 3.88 8.55 -18.51
N GLU A 247 4.82 7.64 -18.76
CA GLU A 247 6.22 7.87 -18.40
C GLU A 247 6.85 8.76 -19.48
N ILE A 248 6.74 10.07 -19.26
CA ILE A 248 7.50 11.08 -19.98
C ILE A 248 8.97 10.87 -19.67
N ASN A 249 9.76 10.80 -20.73
CA ASN A 249 11.21 10.72 -20.75
C ASN A 249 11.87 11.63 -19.69
N GLU A 250 12.76 11.08 -18.89
CA GLU A 250 14.02 11.72 -18.52
C GLU A 250 15.15 11.06 -19.29
#